data_6b3823c1364d945a6cff83295327be69
#
_entry.id   6b3823c1364d945a6cff83295327be69
#
_cell.length_a   1.000
_cell.length_b   1.000
_cell.length_c   1.000
_cell.angle_alpha   90.00
_cell.angle_beta   90.00
_cell.angle_gamma   90.00
#
_symmetry.space_group_name_H-M   'P 1'
#
loop_
_entity.id
_entity.type
_entity.pdbx_description
1 polymer ?
#
loop_
_entity_poly.entity_id
_entity_poly.type
_entity_poly.pdbx_seq_one_letter_code
_entity_poly.pdbx_strand_id
1 'polypeptide(L)'
;MKAQITRKTLRLFVRVSVSNEHAEIDLSKKFGAITSEAAGLLRLGKQYAYKLGLSFHVGSQCMHPISYAKGISEIGNIIKRTKIVPDIINVGGGFPTIYPDLVPQPMQSYFDEINKGLKNLKLEKLPEIICEPGRSLVAESGSTIVRVNLRKKQKLYINDGTYGTLFDAGTPNIVYPSRVIKNGRVISKKLTSFDFYGPTCDSMDYMKGPFILPNNIKENDYIELGQLGAYGLTFRTQFNGFYSDQIFEVEDDPIMTMYNKETMKEFLVA
;
A
#
# COMPACT_ATOMS: atom_id res chain seq x y z
N MET A 1 8.18 13.94 -29.57
CA MET A 1 8.88 15.13 -29.05
C MET A 1 9.95 14.66 -28.06
N LYS A 2 11.26 14.75 -28.38
CA LYS A 2 12.33 14.49 -27.42
C LYS A 2 12.37 15.69 -26.47
N ALA A 3 11.96 15.52 -25.22
CA ALA A 3 12.14 16.55 -24.22
C ALA A 3 13.67 16.83 -24.10
N GLN A 4 14.09 18.05 -24.36
CA GLN A 4 15.46 18.48 -24.09
C GLN A 4 15.63 18.59 -22.58
N ILE A 5 16.10 17.49 -21.97
CA ILE A 5 16.48 17.49 -20.55
C ILE A 5 17.77 18.27 -20.42
N THR A 6 17.71 19.45 -19.83
CA THR A 6 18.90 20.25 -19.57
C THR A 6 19.40 20.01 -18.14
N ARG A 7 20.71 20.14 -17.91
CA ARG A 7 21.30 20.06 -16.55
C ARG A 7 20.60 20.99 -15.54
N LYS A 8 20.04 22.10 -16.00
CA LYS A 8 19.37 23.11 -15.15
C LYS A 8 17.99 22.68 -14.60
N THR A 9 17.41 21.59 -15.11
CA THR A 9 16.06 21.14 -14.73
C THR A 9 16.03 19.70 -14.24
N LEU A 10 17.12 18.94 -14.39
CA LEU A 10 17.17 17.53 -14.09
C LEU A 10 17.27 17.27 -12.58
N ARG A 11 16.25 16.64 -12.02
CA ARG A 11 16.28 16.08 -10.66
C ARG A 11 16.57 14.60 -10.77
N LEU A 12 17.68 14.14 -10.21
CA LEU A 12 18.08 12.72 -10.23
C LEU A 12 17.99 12.13 -8.83
N PHE A 13 17.45 10.92 -8.76
CA PHE A 13 17.42 10.15 -7.52
C PHE A 13 18.22 8.86 -7.70
N VAL A 14 19.05 8.56 -6.71
CA VAL A 14 19.64 7.23 -6.57
C VAL A 14 18.81 6.48 -5.53
N ARG A 15 18.13 5.42 -5.97
CA ARG A 15 17.35 4.56 -5.07
C ARG A 15 18.28 3.57 -4.39
N VAL A 16 18.24 3.56 -3.07
CA VAL A 16 19.01 2.66 -2.19
C VAL A 16 18.16 1.43 -1.89
N SER A 17 18.76 0.26 -1.97
CA SER A 17 18.14 -0.98 -1.51
C SER A 17 18.19 -1.03 0.01
N VAL A 18 17.03 -1.24 0.64
CA VAL A 18 16.88 -1.37 2.10
C VAL A 18 16.09 -2.63 2.42
N SER A 19 16.21 -3.13 3.66
CA SER A 19 15.44 -4.26 4.13
C SER A 19 13.94 -3.94 4.11
N ASN A 20 13.14 -4.90 3.64
CA ASN A 20 11.68 -4.87 3.67
C ASN A 20 11.09 -5.87 4.66
N GLU A 21 11.82 -6.24 5.69
CA GLU A 21 11.48 -7.30 6.66
C GLU A 21 10.17 -7.08 7.43
N HIS A 22 9.68 -5.85 7.48
CA HIS A 22 8.43 -5.48 8.16
C HIS A 22 7.30 -5.15 7.19
N ALA A 23 7.47 -5.41 5.90
CA ALA A 23 6.46 -5.16 4.88
C ALA A 23 5.74 -6.45 4.49
N GLU A 24 4.44 -6.36 4.26
CA GLU A 24 3.66 -7.48 3.73
C GLU A 24 4.05 -7.81 2.29
N ILE A 25 4.48 -6.80 1.52
CA ILE A 25 4.94 -6.96 0.14
C ILE A 25 6.37 -6.45 0.01
N ASP A 26 7.32 -7.38 -0.16
CA ASP A 26 8.73 -7.06 -0.40
C ASP A 26 8.94 -6.52 -1.80
N LEU A 27 9.45 -5.30 -1.90
CA LEU A 27 9.79 -4.60 -3.15
C LEU A 27 11.31 -4.41 -3.33
N SER A 28 12.14 -5.04 -2.48
CA SER A 28 13.60 -4.86 -2.50
C SER A 28 14.30 -5.63 -3.61
N LYS A 29 13.67 -6.70 -4.13
CA LYS A 29 14.31 -7.64 -5.07
C LYS A 29 14.50 -7.11 -6.50
N LYS A 30 13.78 -6.05 -6.88
CA LYS A 30 13.77 -5.55 -8.26
C LYS A 30 14.56 -4.27 -8.44
N PHE A 31 14.52 -3.35 -7.47
CA PHE A 31 15.08 -2.02 -7.59
C PHE A 31 15.85 -1.60 -6.34
N GLY A 32 16.84 -0.77 -6.56
CA GLY A 32 17.70 -0.17 -5.54
C GLY A 32 19.13 -0.68 -5.65
N ALA A 33 20.07 0.23 -5.48
CA ALA A 33 21.50 -0.07 -5.44
C ALA A 33 21.92 -0.36 -4.01
N ILE A 34 22.85 -1.28 -3.81
CA ILE A 34 23.49 -1.46 -2.51
C ILE A 34 24.33 -0.23 -2.16
N THR A 35 24.62 -0.03 -0.87
CA THR A 35 25.30 1.19 -0.35
C THR A 35 26.60 1.54 -1.12
N SER A 36 27.39 0.54 -1.52
CA SER A 36 28.64 0.75 -2.27
C SER A 36 28.38 1.26 -3.69
N GLU A 37 27.44 0.70 -4.41
CA GLU A 37 27.04 1.10 -5.76
C GLU A 37 26.34 2.47 -5.73
N ALA A 38 25.42 2.67 -4.77
CA ALA A 38 24.72 3.93 -4.59
C ALA A 38 25.70 5.11 -4.37
N ALA A 39 26.80 4.87 -3.65
CA ALA A 39 27.85 5.86 -3.48
C ALA A 39 28.54 6.25 -4.80
N GLY A 40 28.78 5.30 -5.68
CA GLY A 40 29.30 5.54 -7.04
C GLY A 40 28.31 6.32 -7.90
N LEU A 41 27.04 5.87 -7.91
CA LEU A 41 25.96 6.52 -8.65
C LEU A 41 25.71 7.97 -8.15
N LEU A 42 25.81 8.21 -6.86
CA LEU A 42 25.65 9.55 -6.29
C LEU A 42 26.75 10.52 -6.77
N ARG A 43 28.01 10.07 -6.82
CA ARG A 43 29.13 10.86 -7.37
C ARG A 43 28.93 11.16 -8.86
N LEU A 44 28.48 10.17 -9.62
CA LEU A 44 28.18 10.36 -11.04
C LEU A 44 27.00 11.31 -11.24
N GLY A 45 25.91 11.11 -10.51
CA GLY A 45 24.70 11.93 -10.59
C GLY A 45 24.97 13.40 -10.29
N LYS A 46 25.90 13.72 -9.37
CA LYS A 46 26.28 15.11 -9.03
C LYS A 46 26.81 15.89 -10.23
N GLN A 47 27.37 15.21 -11.23
CA GLN A 47 27.90 15.88 -12.43
C GLN A 47 26.78 16.32 -13.39
N TYR A 48 25.61 15.68 -13.33
CA TYR A 48 24.53 15.85 -14.31
C TYR A 48 23.26 16.46 -13.72
N ALA A 49 23.03 16.32 -12.42
CA ALA A 49 21.80 16.79 -11.78
C ALA A 49 21.81 18.27 -11.44
N TYR A 50 20.67 18.93 -11.58
CA TYR A 50 20.39 20.21 -10.95
C TYR A 50 20.13 20.02 -9.46
N LYS A 51 19.26 19.06 -9.10
CA LYS A 51 19.07 18.58 -7.73
C LYS A 51 19.32 17.08 -7.69
N LEU A 52 20.08 16.65 -6.71
CA LEU A 52 20.44 15.26 -6.50
C LEU A 52 19.74 14.73 -5.24
N GLY A 53 19.05 13.61 -5.38
CA GLY A 53 18.31 12.96 -4.29
C GLY A 53 18.83 11.55 -4.00
N LEU A 54 18.63 11.14 -2.75
CA LEU A 54 18.67 9.73 -2.35
C LEU A 54 17.27 9.32 -1.99
N SER A 55 16.87 8.12 -2.43
CA SER A 55 15.56 7.54 -2.12
C SER A 55 15.67 6.11 -1.65
N PHE A 56 14.69 5.64 -0.91
CA PHE A 56 14.50 4.23 -0.59
C PHE A 56 13.00 3.89 -0.55
N HIS A 57 12.69 2.62 -0.40
CA HIS A 57 11.32 2.16 -0.22
C HIS A 57 11.32 0.95 0.72
N VAL A 58 10.55 1.00 1.79
CA VAL A 58 10.54 -0.01 2.86
C VAL A 58 9.63 -1.23 2.58
N GLY A 59 9.11 -1.35 1.36
CA GLY A 59 8.09 -2.34 0.98
C GLY A 59 6.68 -1.79 1.14
N SER A 60 5.68 -2.49 0.59
CA SER A 60 4.27 -2.05 0.71
C SER A 60 3.64 -2.62 1.97
N GLN A 61 2.74 -1.87 2.62
CA GLN A 61 2.13 -2.22 3.90
C GLN A 61 3.21 -2.50 4.96
N CYS A 62 4.05 -1.50 5.23
CA CYS A 62 5.12 -1.63 6.22
C CYS A 62 4.55 -1.48 7.63
N MET A 63 4.51 -2.59 8.38
CA MET A 63 3.84 -2.65 9.68
C MET A 63 4.66 -2.06 10.84
N HIS A 64 5.97 -1.78 10.63
CA HIS A 64 6.81 -1.26 11.71
C HIS A 64 7.58 0.00 11.31
N PRO A 65 7.40 1.14 12.03
CA PRO A 65 8.02 2.43 11.73
C PRO A 65 9.55 2.41 11.67
N ILE A 66 10.20 1.49 12.41
CA ILE A 66 11.67 1.38 12.48
C ILE A 66 12.33 1.18 11.10
N SER A 67 11.60 0.64 10.13
CA SER A 67 12.09 0.42 8.76
C SER A 67 12.52 1.73 8.11
N TYR A 68 11.84 2.83 8.38
CA TYR A 68 12.20 4.15 7.87
C TYR A 68 13.50 4.67 8.52
N ALA A 69 13.66 4.49 9.83
CA ALA A 69 14.90 4.86 10.52
C ALA A 69 16.10 4.05 9.98
N LYS A 70 15.92 2.74 9.69
CA LYS A 70 16.94 1.89 9.04
C LYS A 70 17.28 2.42 7.65
N GLY A 71 16.28 2.75 6.83
CA GLY A 71 16.49 3.34 5.49
C GLY A 71 17.25 4.66 5.54
N ILE A 72 16.92 5.54 6.46
CA ILE A 72 17.64 6.81 6.68
C ILE A 72 19.06 6.56 7.15
N SER A 73 19.30 5.56 7.99
CA SER A 73 20.65 5.17 8.43
C SER A 73 21.52 4.76 7.23
N GLU A 74 20.97 4.00 6.25
CA GLU A 74 21.70 3.65 5.02
C GLU A 74 22.05 4.90 4.19
N ILE A 75 21.13 5.86 4.09
CA ILE A 75 21.45 7.19 3.50
C ILE A 75 22.61 7.85 4.23
N GLY A 76 22.61 7.81 5.57
CA GLY A 76 23.69 8.32 6.39
C GLY A 76 25.05 7.67 6.09
N ASN A 77 25.06 6.35 5.88
CA ASN A 77 26.27 5.61 5.49
C ASN A 77 26.81 6.08 4.12
N ILE A 78 25.91 6.32 3.15
CA ILE A 78 26.30 6.85 1.82
C ILE A 78 26.87 8.26 1.93
N ILE A 79 26.23 9.14 2.71
CA ILE A 79 26.71 10.51 2.94
C ILE A 79 28.11 10.48 3.58
N LYS A 80 28.31 9.68 4.62
CA LYS A 80 29.63 9.52 5.27
C LYS A 80 30.70 9.06 4.31
N ARG A 81 30.38 8.07 3.45
CA ARG A 81 31.31 7.48 2.47
C ARG A 81 31.64 8.42 1.31
N THR A 82 30.69 9.21 0.85
CA THR A 82 30.85 10.08 -0.32
C THR A 82 31.25 11.49 0.02
N LYS A 83 30.97 11.94 1.26
CA LYS A 83 31.00 13.34 1.69
C LYS A 83 30.06 14.25 0.87
N ILE A 84 29.06 13.65 0.20
CA ILE A 84 28.04 14.37 -0.56
C ILE A 84 26.74 14.33 0.24
N VAL A 85 26.25 15.49 0.64
CA VAL A 85 24.90 15.66 1.18
C VAL A 85 23.96 15.83 -0.02
N PRO A 86 22.91 15.01 -0.17
CA PRO A 86 21.93 15.20 -1.26
C PRO A 86 21.11 16.47 -1.02
N ASP A 87 20.52 17.01 -2.09
CA ASP A 87 19.57 18.12 -1.99
C ASP A 87 18.21 17.67 -1.45
N ILE A 88 17.87 16.38 -1.72
CA ILE A 88 16.57 15.78 -1.38
C ILE A 88 16.78 14.39 -0.78
N ILE A 89 16.09 14.08 0.29
CA ILE A 89 15.90 12.70 0.78
C ILE A 89 14.42 12.31 0.58
N ASN A 90 14.21 11.27 -0.21
CA ASN A 90 12.90 10.68 -0.43
C ASN A 90 12.79 9.39 0.40
N VAL A 91 11.97 9.41 1.44
CA VAL A 91 11.75 8.26 2.31
C VAL A 91 10.83 7.20 1.69
N GLY A 92 10.40 7.41 0.45
CA GLY A 92 9.58 6.47 -0.32
C GLY A 92 8.15 6.35 0.16
N GLY A 93 7.54 5.25 -0.24
CA GLY A 93 6.21 4.85 0.16
C GLY A 93 6.25 3.72 1.19
N GLY A 94 5.20 2.90 1.21
CA GLY A 94 5.05 1.78 2.13
C GLY A 94 4.25 2.09 3.38
N PHE A 95 3.80 3.33 3.56
CA PHE A 95 2.91 3.71 4.65
C PHE A 95 1.65 2.84 4.63
N PRO A 96 1.33 2.18 5.76
CA PRO A 96 0.28 1.17 5.79
C PRO A 96 -1.11 1.78 5.93
N THR A 97 -2.13 0.95 5.65
CA THR A 97 -3.50 1.14 6.11
C THR A 97 -3.91 -0.01 7.02
N ILE A 98 -5.09 0.08 7.62
CA ILE A 98 -5.63 -0.94 8.51
C ILE A 98 -6.37 -2.02 7.71
N TYR A 99 -6.11 -3.30 8.04
CA TYR A 99 -6.90 -4.45 7.61
C TYR A 99 -7.26 -5.29 8.84
N PRO A 100 -8.24 -6.22 8.76
CA PRO A 100 -8.69 -7.00 9.92
C PRO A 100 -7.58 -7.67 10.72
N ASP A 101 -6.58 -8.24 10.03
CA ASP A 101 -5.46 -8.95 10.67
C ASP A 101 -4.14 -8.14 10.67
N LEU A 102 -4.15 -6.92 10.10
CA LEU A 102 -2.98 -6.06 9.95
C LEU A 102 -3.29 -4.67 10.52
N VAL A 103 -3.10 -4.52 11.83
CA VAL A 103 -3.32 -3.25 12.54
C VAL A 103 -1.98 -2.55 12.73
N PRO A 104 -1.66 -1.51 11.92
CA PRO A 104 -0.40 -0.78 12.04
C PRO A 104 -0.39 0.12 13.28
N GLN A 105 0.79 0.60 13.63
CA GLN A 105 0.91 1.69 14.60
C GLN A 105 0.27 2.97 14.05
N PRO A 106 -0.10 3.93 14.92
CA PRO A 106 -0.61 5.23 14.48
C PRO A 106 0.37 5.89 13.50
N MET A 107 -0.15 6.58 12.48
CA MET A 107 0.67 7.22 11.44
C MET A 107 1.73 8.17 12.01
N GLN A 108 1.44 8.83 13.12
CA GLN A 108 2.40 9.70 13.83
C GLN A 108 3.67 8.97 14.22
N SER A 109 3.59 7.69 14.63
CA SER A 109 4.77 6.88 14.99
C SER A 109 5.73 6.70 13.81
N TYR A 110 5.23 6.66 12.57
CA TYR A 110 6.04 6.59 11.36
C TYR A 110 6.79 7.90 11.13
N PHE A 111 6.12 9.03 11.28
CA PHE A 111 6.76 10.36 11.15
C PHE A 111 7.74 10.63 12.28
N ASP A 112 7.46 10.17 13.49
CA ASP A 112 8.37 10.30 14.63
C ASP A 112 9.68 9.54 14.39
N GLU A 113 9.63 8.29 13.90
CA GLU A 113 10.83 7.52 13.56
C GLU A 113 11.59 8.11 12.36
N ILE A 114 10.90 8.64 11.35
CA ILE A 114 11.53 9.38 10.24
C ILE A 114 12.28 10.60 10.80
N ASN A 115 11.63 11.43 11.60
CA ASN A 115 12.22 12.64 12.18
C ASN A 115 13.41 12.32 13.07
N LYS A 116 13.31 11.26 13.88
CA LYS A 116 14.41 10.78 14.72
C LYS A 116 15.60 10.30 13.88
N GLY A 117 15.33 9.53 12.81
CA GLY A 117 16.35 9.10 11.87
C GLY A 117 17.08 10.27 11.21
N LEU A 118 16.33 11.27 10.75
CA LEU A 118 16.89 12.48 10.13
C LEU A 118 17.76 13.29 11.11
N LYS A 119 17.31 13.48 12.36
CA LYS A 119 18.11 14.13 13.40
C LYS A 119 19.43 13.40 13.66
N ASN A 120 19.42 12.06 13.61
CA ASN A 120 20.61 11.24 13.82
C ASN A 120 21.65 11.35 12.70
N LEU A 121 21.30 11.87 11.53
CA LEU A 121 22.27 12.16 10.46
C LEU A 121 23.26 13.26 10.86
N LYS A 122 22.91 14.12 11.82
CA LYS A 122 23.74 15.25 12.33
C LYS A 122 24.28 16.14 11.21
N LEU A 123 23.43 16.46 10.23
CA LEU A 123 23.77 17.35 9.13
C LEU A 123 23.60 18.81 9.58
N GLU A 124 24.50 19.68 9.16
CA GLU A 124 24.39 21.13 9.43
C GLU A 124 23.11 21.74 8.85
N LYS A 125 22.74 21.28 7.66
CA LYS A 125 21.48 21.62 7.00
C LYS A 125 20.80 20.36 6.52
N LEU A 126 19.53 20.17 6.89
CA LEU A 126 18.73 19.06 6.38
C LEU A 126 18.37 19.29 4.92
N PRO A 127 18.43 18.24 4.08
CA PRO A 127 17.86 18.23 2.74
C PRO A 127 16.35 18.47 2.76
N GLU A 128 15.79 18.78 1.60
CA GLU A 128 14.34 18.68 1.37
C GLU A 128 13.88 17.23 1.60
N ILE A 129 12.83 17.04 2.40
CA ILE A 129 12.30 15.70 2.70
C ILE A 129 11.00 15.50 1.95
N ILE A 130 10.90 14.41 1.21
CA ILE A 130 9.69 14.01 0.50
C ILE A 130 9.34 12.56 0.80
N CYS A 131 8.08 12.20 0.63
CA CYS A 131 7.56 10.84 0.73
C CYS A 131 6.61 10.54 -0.43
N GLU A 132 6.31 9.25 -0.64
CA GLU A 132 5.46 8.75 -1.72
C GLU A 132 4.36 7.83 -1.16
N PRO A 133 3.50 8.32 -0.22
CA PRO A 133 2.42 7.51 0.31
C PRO A 133 1.40 7.22 -0.82
N GLY A 134 0.98 5.98 -0.91
CA GLY A 134 -0.05 5.53 -1.85
C GLY A 134 -1.20 4.89 -1.08
N ARG A 135 -1.03 3.63 -0.67
CA ARG A 135 -2.04 2.84 0.02
C ARG A 135 -2.69 3.58 1.20
N SER A 136 -1.91 4.18 2.08
CA SER A 136 -2.41 4.89 3.25
C SER A 136 -3.31 6.10 2.93
N LEU A 137 -3.19 6.69 1.75
CA LEU A 137 -4.01 7.84 1.35
C LEU A 137 -5.34 7.45 0.71
N VAL A 138 -5.37 6.33 -0.02
CA VAL A 138 -6.52 6.04 -0.90
C VAL A 138 -7.20 4.69 -0.62
N ALA A 139 -6.65 3.83 0.23
CA ALA A 139 -7.25 2.52 0.46
C ALA A 139 -8.70 2.62 0.96
N GLU A 140 -8.96 3.52 1.91
CA GLU A 140 -10.28 3.70 2.54
C GLU A 140 -11.32 4.32 1.60
N SER A 141 -10.89 4.91 0.47
CA SER A 141 -11.79 5.63 -0.47
C SER A 141 -12.56 4.71 -1.41
N GLY A 142 -12.35 3.40 -1.36
CA GLY A 142 -13.02 2.49 -2.28
C GLY A 142 -13.39 1.16 -1.67
N SER A 143 -14.52 0.63 -2.14
CA SER A 143 -14.96 -0.73 -1.84
C SER A 143 -15.42 -1.43 -3.11
N THR A 144 -15.46 -2.75 -3.08
CA THR A 144 -16.04 -3.59 -4.13
C THR A 144 -17.24 -4.33 -3.57
N ILE A 145 -18.34 -4.33 -4.32
CA ILE A 145 -19.52 -5.13 -4.00
C ILE A 145 -19.50 -6.37 -4.87
N VAL A 146 -19.45 -7.53 -4.21
CA VAL A 146 -19.50 -8.82 -4.88
C VAL A 146 -20.77 -9.58 -4.53
N ARG A 147 -21.22 -10.43 -5.47
CA ARG A 147 -22.36 -11.33 -5.27
C ARG A 147 -21.86 -12.74 -5.01
N VAL A 148 -22.51 -13.41 -4.05
CA VAL A 148 -22.30 -14.85 -3.81
C VAL A 148 -23.04 -15.64 -4.89
N ASN A 149 -22.30 -16.30 -5.76
CA ASN A 149 -22.86 -17.15 -6.82
C ASN A 149 -23.16 -18.56 -6.32
N LEU A 150 -22.33 -19.10 -5.41
CA LEU A 150 -22.48 -20.44 -4.85
C LEU A 150 -21.86 -20.49 -3.47
N ARG A 151 -22.48 -21.24 -2.56
CA ARG A 151 -21.91 -21.59 -1.26
C ARG A 151 -21.70 -23.07 -1.10
N LYS A 152 -20.49 -23.50 -0.72
CA LYS A 152 -20.15 -24.87 -0.32
C LYS A 152 -19.53 -24.86 1.07
N LYS A 153 -20.32 -25.07 2.12
CA LYS A 153 -19.88 -24.99 3.53
C LYS A 153 -19.29 -23.58 3.84
N GLN A 154 -17.99 -23.48 4.11
CA GLN A 154 -17.25 -22.22 4.36
C GLN A 154 -16.58 -21.65 3.10
N LYS A 155 -16.89 -22.14 1.92
CA LYS A 155 -16.39 -21.64 0.64
C LYS A 155 -17.47 -20.83 -0.06
N LEU A 156 -17.16 -19.57 -0.40
CA LEU A 156 -18.04 -18.71 -1.17
C LEU A 156 -17.43 -18.48 -2.56
N TYR A 157 -18.17 -18.82 -3.59
CA TYR A 157 -17.83 -18.50 -4.97
C TYR A 157 -18.49 -17.19 -5.32
N ILE A 158 -17.70 -16.20 -5.68
CA ILE A 158 -18.13 -14.81 -5.91
C ILE A 158 -17.84 -14.38 -7.35
N ASN A 159 -18.45 -13.28 -7.77
CA ASN A 159 -18.33 -12.78 -9.15
C ASN A 159 -17.14 -11.86 -9.40
N ASP A 160 -16.21 -11.74 -8.46
CA ASP A 160 -14.93 -11.06 -8.59
C ASP A 160 -13.84 -11.91 -7.93
N GLY A 161 -12.56 -11.59 -8.15
CA GLY A 161 -11.48 -12.42 -7.64
C GLY A 161 -10.11 -11.78 -7.81
N THR A 162 -9.08 -12.62 -7.76
CA THR A 162 -7.66 -12.19 -7.83
C THR A 162 -7.29 -11.59 -9.18
N TYR A 163 -7.99 -11.94 -10.25
CA TYR A 163 -7.84 -11.34 -11.59
C TYR A 163 -8.69 -10.07 -11.77
N GLY A 164 -9.60 -9.82 -10.85
CA GLY A 164 -10.41 -8.62 -10.74
C GLY A 164 -9.85 -7.61 -9.74
N THR A 165 -10.70 -7.11 -8.85
CA THR A 165 -10.31 -6.08 -7.88
C THR A 165 -9.62 -6.63 -6.63
N LEU A 166 -9.58 -7.96 -6.43
CA LEU A 166 -9.13 -8.61 -5.20
C LEU A 166 -7.72 -9.23 -5.31
N PHE A 167 -6.85 -8.66 -6.15
CA PHE A 167 -5.50 -9.18 -6.40
C PHE A 167 -4.70 -9.42 -5.11
N ASP A 168 -4.64 -8.43 -4.21
CA ASP A 168 -3.88 -8.51 -2.97
C ASP A 168 -4.45 -9.54 -1.97
N ALA A 169 -5.71 -9.99 -2.14
CA ALA A 169 -6.28 -11.07 -1.33
C ALA A 169 -5.80 -12.46 -1.75
N GLY A 170 -5.31 -12.62 -2.99
CA GLY A 170 -4.67 -13.84 -3.47
C GLY A 170 -3.18 -13.87 -3.15
N THR A 171 -2.47 -12.78 -3.48
CA THR A 171 -1.04 -12.60 -3.23
C THR A 171 -0.77 -11.15 -2.89
N PRO A 172 -0.40 -10.81 -1.68
CA PRO A 172 0.16 -11.55 -0.55
C PRO A 172 -0.85 -12.12 0.47
N ASN A 173 -2.12 -12.25 0.12
CA ASN A 173 -3.15 -12.81 0.98
C ASN A 173 -3.68 -11.81 2.04
N ILE A 174 -3.89 -10.56 1.63
CA ILE A 174 -4.50 -9.54 2.48
C ILE A 174 -5.99 -9.86 2.67
N VAL A 175 -6.44 -9.88 3.92
CA VAL A 175 -7.86 -10.02 4.27
C VAL A 175 -8.51 -8.66 4.28
N TYR A 176 -9.43 -8.41 3.35
CA TYR A 176 -10.19 -7.17 3.30
C TYR A 176 -11.31 -7.12 4.34
N PRO A 177 -11.58 -5.96 4.97
CA PRO A 177 -12.76 -5.80 5.81
C PRO A 177 -14.01 -6.04 4.98
N SER A 178 -14.92 -6.87 5.48
CA SER A 178 -16.06 -7.34 4.73
C SER A 178 -17.35 -7.24 5.54
N ARG A 179 -18.45 -6.85 4.88
CA ARG A 179 -19.79 -6.83 5.47
C ARG A 179 -20.83 -7.32 4.47
N VAL A 180 -21.85 -8.03 4.95
CA VAL A 180 -23.01 -8.41 4.11
C VAL A 180 -23.93 -7.22 3.97
N ILE A 181 -24.35 -6.91 2.74
CA ILE A 181 -25.35 -5.89 2.46
C ILE A 181 -26.73 -6.45 2.82
N LYS A 182 -27.42 -5.76 3.73
CA LYS A 182 -28.77 -6.13 4.16
C LYS A 182 -29.80 -5.75 3.09
N ASN A 183 -30.25 -6.71 2.33
CA ASN A 183 -31.32 -6.51 1.36
C ASN A 183 -32.66 -6.94 1.95
N GLY A 184 -33.15 -6.22 2.97
CA GLY A 184 -34.43 -6.50 3.66
C GLY A 184 -34.45 -7.78 4.50
N ARG A 185 -33.36 -8.55 4.57
CA ARG A 185 -33.26 -9.85 5.23
C ARG A 185 -32.68 -9.76 6.65
N VAL A 186 -33.13 -10.64 7.52
CA VAL A 186 -32.52 -10.83 8.85
C VAL A 186 -31.18 -11.55 8.69
N ILE A 187 -30.13 -10.89 9.14
CA ILE A 187 -28.76 -11.42 9.12
C ILE A 187 -28.43 -12.01 10.49
N SER A 188 -27.86 -13.21 10.50
CA SER A 188 -27.45 -13.88 11.74
C SER A 188 -26.37 -13.09 12.47
N LYS A 189 -26.47 -13.03 13.80
CA LYS A 189 -25.37 -12.50 14.64
C LYS A 189 -24.21 -13.49 14.80
N LYS A 190 -24.43 -14.79 14.51
CA LYS A 190 -23.38 -15.80 14.56
C LYS A 190 -22.50 -15.66 13.34
N LEU A 191 -21.22 -15.38 13.56
CA LEU A 191 -20.21 -15.23 12.53
C LEU A 191 -19.46 -16.53 12.29
N THR A 192 -18.93 -16.67 11.08
CA THR A 192 -18.09 -17.79 10.68
C THR A 192 -17.05 -17.31 9.67
N SER A 193 -15.92 -18.01 9.62
CA SER A 193 -14.86 -17.75 8.64
C SER A 193 -15.21 -18.37 7.29
N PHE A 194 -14.91 -17.63 6.22
CA PHE A 194 -15.06 -18.08 4.85
C PHE A 194 -13.79 -17.86 4.05
N ASP A 195 -13.58 -18.75 3.06
CA ASP A 195 -12.65 -18.53 1.96
C ASP A 195 -13.45 -18.10 0.73
N PHE A 196 -12.85 -17.26 -0.12
CA PHE A 196 -13.46 -16.85 -1.37
C PHE A 196 -12.79 -17.50 -2.58
N TYR A 197 -13.60 -17.81 -3.58
CA TYR A 197 -13.19 -18.31 -4.87
C TYR A 197 -13.74 -17.37 -5.94
N GLY A 198 -12.85 -16.86 -6.79
CA GLY A 198 -13.23 -16.00 -7.91
C GLY A 198 -13.90 -16.76 -9.05
N PRO A 199 -14.37 -16.04 -10.09
CA PRO A 199 -15.18 -16.60 -11.16
C PRO A 199 -14.38 -17.30 -12.26
N THR A 200 -13.05 -17.15 -12.29
CA THR A 200 -12.23 -17.66 -13.39
C THR A 200 -12.00 -19.16 -13.29
N CYS A 201 -11.54 -19.78 -14.38
CA CYS A 201 -11.20 -21.20 -14.40
C CYS A 201 -9.85 -21.50 -13.74
N ASP A 202 -9.08 -20.49 -13.38
CA ASP A 202 -7.77 -20.66 -12.76
C ASP A 202 -7.90 -20.98 -11.27
N SER A 203 -7.22 -22.03 -10.81
CA SER A 203 -7.16 -22.40 -9.39
C SER A 203 -6.45 -21.37 -8.51
N MET A 204 -5.68 -20.45 -9.11
CA MET A 204 -5.06 -19.30 -8.42
C MET A 204 -6.08 -18.20 -8.07
N ASP A 205 -7.28 -18.26 -8.62
CA ASP A 205 -8.38 -17.35 -8.30
C ASP A 205 -9.04 -17.72 -6.97
N TYR A 206 -8.22 -17.75 -5.93
CA TYR A 206 -8.52 -18.19 -4.59
C TYR A 206 -7.98 -17.21 -3.55
N MET A 207 -8.81 -16.88 -2.58
CA MET A 207 -8.52 -15.95 -1.49
C MET A 207 -8.80 -16.65 -0.15
N LYS A 208 -7.75 -16.97 0.58
CA LYS A 208 -7.79 -17.84 1.76
C LYS A 208 -8.55 -17.26 2.95
N GLY A 209 -8.79 -15.99 3.04
CA GLY A 209 -9.41 -15.41 4.24
C GLY A 209 -8.49 -15.46 5.48
N PRO A 210 -9.07 -15.35 6.71
CA PRO A 210 -10.47 -15.57 7.09
C PRO A 210 -11.39 -14.37 6.84
N PHE A 211 -12.35 -14.48 5.93
CA PHE A 211 -13.40 -13.47 5.78
C PHE A 211 -14.52 -13.78 6.79
N ILE A 212 -14.66 -12.94 7.82
CA ILE A 212 -15.60 -13.16 8.92
C ILE A 212 -16.98 -12.59 8.56
N LEU A 213 -17.92 -13.47 8.28
CA LEU A 213 -19.26 -13.12 7.80
C LEU A 213 -20.35 -13.87 8.57
N PRO A 214 -21.61 -13.41 8.54
CA PRO A 214 -22.76 -14.11 9.11
C PRO A 214 -22.88 -15.53 8.58
N ASN A 215 -23.09 -16.50 9.49
CA ASN A 215 -23.15 -17.93 9.13
C ASN A 215 -24.32 -18.30 8.22
N ASN A 216 -25.33 -17.44 8.10
CA ASN A 216 -26.52 -17.64 7.25
C ASN A 216 -26.40 -16.94 5.88
N ILE A 217 -25.20 -16.51 5.47
CA ILE A 217 -24.96 -16.02 4.12
C ILE A 217 -25.23 -17.12 3.09
N LYS A 218 -25.81 -16.75 1.95
CA LYS A 218 -26.23 -17.70 0.92
C LYS A 218 -26.08 -17.12 -0.49
N GLU A 219 -26.38 -17.93 -1.49
CA GLU A 219 -26.41 -17.51 -2.89
C GLU A 219 -27.31 -16.27 -3.07
N ASN A 220 -26.90 -15.38 -3.95
CA ASN A 220 -27.47 -14.07 -4.24
C ASN A 220 -27.40 -13.03 -3.12
N ASP A 221 -26.72 -13.33 -2.01
CA ASP A 221 -26.34 -12.26 -1.06
C ASP A 221 -25.18 -11.43 -1.65
N TYR A 222 -25.11 -10.17 -1.24
CA TYR A 222 -24.04 -9.25 -1.62
C TYR A 222 -23.12 -8.98 -0.44
N ILE A 223 -21.83 -8.95 -0.73
CA ILE A 223 -20.76 -8.62 0.23
C ILE A 223 -20.06 -7.37 -0.25
N GLU A 224 -19.91 -6.42 0.62
CA GLU A 224 -19.02 -5.28 0.42
C GLU A 224 -17.66 -5.61 1.03
N LEU A 225 -16.59 -5.36 0.26
CA LEU A 225 -15.20 -5.49 0.63
C LEU A 225 -14.57 -4.10 0.58
N GLY A 226 -14.14 -3.59 1.72
CA GLY A 226 -13.55 -2.25 1.85
C GLY A 226 -12.04 -2.24 1.61
N GLN A 227 -11.41 -1.06 1.76
CA GLN A 227 -9.97 -0.85 1.62
C GLN A 227 -9.43 -1.14 0.20
N LEU A 228 -10.26 -0.99 -0.83
CA LEU A 228 -9.94 -1.26 -2.23
C LEU A 228 -9.70 -0.01 -3.08
N GLY A 229 -9.64 1.17 -2.48
CA GLY A 229 -9.21 2.40 -3.17
C GLY A 229 -7.75 2.34 -3.62
N ALA A 230 -6.92 1.51 -2.97
CA ALA A 230 -5.56 1.22 -3.40
C ALA A 230 -5.49 -0.16 -4.05
N TYR A 231 -4.91 -0.24 -5.26
CA TYR A 231 -4.60 -1.49 -6.00
C TYR A 231 -5.81 -2.35 -6.40
N GLY A 232 -7.03 -1.99 -6.06
CA GLY A 232 -8.23 -2.66 -6.51
C GLY A 232 -8.41 -2.51 -8.03
N LEU A 233 -8.90 -1.35 -8.47
CA LEU A 233 -9.18 -1.08 -9.89
C LEU A 233 -7.94 -1.15 -10.80
N THR A 234 -6.76 -0.80 -10.30
CA THR A 234 -5.54 -0.70 -11.11
C THR A 234 -4.91 -2.03 -11.48
N PHE A 235 -5.17 -3.10 -10.72
CA PHE A 235 -4.65 -4.45 -11.00
C PHE A 235 -5.63 -5.36 -11.71
N ARG A 236 -6.89 -4.98 -11.81
CA ARG A 236 -7.89 -5.81 -12.46
C ARG A 236 -7.56 -6.04 -13.94
N THR A 237 -7.93 -7.21 -14.43
CA THR A 237 -7.72 -7.64 -15.80
C THR A 237 -9.07 -7.97 -16.47
N GLN A 238 -9.04 -8.29 -17.75
CA GLN A 238 -10.19 -8.82 -18.50
C GLN A 238 -10.11 -10.32 -18.69
N PHE A 239 -9.33 -11.02 -17.87
CA PHE A 239 -9.12 -12.46 -17.98
C PHE A 239 -10.47 -13.21 -17.88
N ASN A 240 -10.70 -14.16 -18.78
CA ASN A 240 -11.94 -14.93 -18.96
C ASN A 240 -13.20 -14.07 -19.19
N GLY A 241 -13.08 -12.78 -19.49
CA GLY A 241 -14.22 -11.88 -19.70
C GLY A 241 -14.94 -11.42 -18.43
N PHE A 242 -14.40 -11.73 -17.25
CA PHE A 242 -14.95 -11.25 -15.97
C PHE A 242 -14.42 -9.85 -15.69
N TYR A 243 -15.23 -8.86 -16.04
CA TYR A 243 -14.86 -7.45 -15.92
C TYR A 243 -16.10 -6.57 -15.77
N SER A 244 -16.04 -5.53 -14.95
CA SER A 244 -17.10 -4.53 -14.81
C SER A 244 -16.51 -3.13 -14.72
N ASP A 245 -17.08 -2.18 -15.44
CA ASP A 245 -16.76 -0.75 -15.40
C ASP A 245 -17.75 0.04 -14.53
N GLN A 246 -18.67 -0.63 -13.85
CA GLN A 246 -19.65 0.04 -13.01
C GLN A 246 -18.98 0.60 -11.75
N ILE A 247 -18.91 1.90 -11.65
CA ILE A 247 -18.37 2.65 -10.52
C ILE A 247 -19.43 3.64 -10.07
N PHE A 248 -19.68 3.68 -8.77
CA PHE A 248 -20.65 4.56 -8.13
C PHE A 248 -19.94 5.38 -7.06
N GLU A 249 -20.24 6.66 -7.01
CA GLU A 249 -19.86 7.53 -5.90
C GLU A 249 -20.87 7.35 -4.75
N VAL A 250 -20.36 7.19 -3.53
CA VAL A 250 -21.15 7.01 -2.31
C VAL A 250 -20.62 7.92 -1.21
N GLU A 251 -21.47 8.29 -0.27
CA GLU A 251 -21.11 9.14 0.88
C GLU A 251 -20.99 8.34 2.18
N ASP A 252 -20.82 7.02 2.08
CA ASP A 252 -20.71 6.11 3.22
C ASP A 252 -19.36 6.27 3.93
N ASP A 253 -19.38 6.05 5.25
CA ASP A 253 -18.13 5.85 5.99
C ASP A 253 -17.46 4.51 5.56
N PRO A 254 -16.11 4.45 5.51
CA PRO A 254 -15.41 3.21 5.21
C PRO A 254 -15.75 2.13 6.24
N ILE A 255 -15.72 0.84 5.85
CA ILE A 255 -15.98 -0.29 6.75
C ILE A 255 -15.02 -0.29 7.94
N MET A 256 -13.80 0.14 7.72
CA MET A 256 -12.72 0.20 8.70
C MET A 256 -11.86 1.42 8.41
N THR A 257 -11.42 2.12 9.45
CA THR A 257 -10.53 3.29 9.31
C THR A 257 -9.48 3.30 10.41
N MET A 258 -8.29 3.78 10.07
CA MET A 258 -7.24 4.08 11.04
C MET A 258 -7.21 5.58 11.43
N TYR A 259 -8.08 6.40 10.85
CA TYR A 259 -8.16 7.83 11.09
C TYR A 259 -9.40 8.16 11.92
N ASN A 260 -9.23 8.92 12.99
CA ASN A 260 -10.36 9.44 13.76
C ASN A 260 -11.09 10.54 12.97
N LYS A 261 -12.43 10.59 13.06
CA LYS A 261 -13.23 11.65 12.43
C LYS A 261 -12.82 13.07 12.87
N GLU A 262 -12.29 13.23 14.08
CA GLU A 262 -11.77 14.50 14.58
C GLU A 262 -10.46 14.88 13.91
N THR A 263 -9.56 13.94 13.74
CA THR A 263 -8.27 14.15 13.04
C THR A 263 -8.48 14.51 11.57
N MET A 264 -9.49 13.91 10.91
CA MET A 264 -9.82 14.23 9.51
C MET A 264 -10.33 15.67 9.33
N LYS A 265 -11.05 16.22 10.33
CA LYS A 265 -11.55 17.61 10.26
C LYS A 265 -10.42 18.64 10.30
N GLU A 266 -9.33 18.36 11.03
CA GLU A 266 -8.17 19.25 11.10
C GLU A 266 -7.41 19.36 9.76
N PHE A 267 -7.39 18.28 8.96
CA PHE A 267 -6.75 18.27 7.63
C PHE A 267 -7.58 18.93 6.53
N LEU A 268 -8.91 19.02 6.70
CA LEU A 268 -9.80 19.63 5.71
C LEU A 268 -9.93 21.15 5.85
N VAL A 269 -9.35 21.74 6.89
CA VAL A 269 -9.44 23.18 7.19
C VAL A 269 -8.09 23.91 6.95
N ALA A 270 -7.03 23.20 6.59
CA ALA A 270 -5.71 23.72 6.24
C ALA A 270 -5.52 23.79 4.72
#